data_db6df9f95fdbb92a4fdedb2a16156eef
#
_entry.id   db6df9f95fdbb92a4fdedb2a16156eef
#
_cell.length_a   1.000
_cell.length_b   1.000
_cell.length_c   1.000
_cell.angle_alpha   90.00
_cell.angle_beta   90.00
_cell.angle_gamma   90.00
#
_symmetry.space_group_name_H-M   'P 1'
#
loop_
_entity.id
_entity.type
_entity.pdbx_description
1 polymer ?
#
loop_
_entity_poly.entity_id
_entity_poly.type
_entity_poly.pdbx_seq_one_letter_code
_entity_poly.pdbx_strand_id
1 'polypeptide(L)'
;MKRYFKSVQMCFENSKWLYALVVGPQQKYYMVFYDKNLKKAYAGPLDIELGISIVDVDETGFWALVYPMEFSEKSLFYPCLKDKLKANPNNPMLVKIKLNEQFAK
;
A
#
# COMPACT_ATOMS: atom_id res chain seq x y z
N MET A 1 -9.60 -3.52 24.69
CA MET A 1 -9.61 -2.93 23.34
C MET A 1 -10.03 -3.95 22.30
N LYS A 2 -10.92 -3.53 21.44
CA LYS A 2 -11.39 -4.40 20.38
C LYS A 2 -10.34 -4.49 19.28
N ARG A 3 -10.06 -5.69 18.81
CA ARG A 3 -9.06 -5.89 17.77
C ARG A 3 -9.71 -6.49 16.53
N TYR A 4 -9.51 -5.84 15.40
CA TYR A 4 -9.98 -6.33 14.12
C TYR A 4 -8.96 -7.20 13.42
N PHE A 5 -7.67 -7.06 13.77
CA PHE A 5 -6.61 -7.80 13.11
C PHE A 5 -5.91 -8.72 14.10
N LYS A 6 -5.61 -9.93 13.64
CA LYS A 6 -5.01 -10.95 14.50
C LYS A 6 -3.53 -10.74 14.73
N SER A 7 -2.81 -10.28 13.71
CA SER A 7 -1.38 -10.04 13.84
C SER A 7 -0.89 -9.12 12.74
N VAL A 8 0.30 -8.56 12.97
CA VAL A 8 1.02 -7.74 12.00
C VAL A 8 2.15 -8.59 11.43
N GLN A 9 2.17 -8.77 10.11
CA GLN A 9 3.20 -9.56 9.44
C GLN A 9 4.40 -8.74 9.03
N MET A 10 4.20 -7.47 8.73
CA MET A 10 5.25 -6.59 8.24
C MET A 10 4.85 -5.17 8.58
N CYS A 11 5.82 -4.34 8.93
CA CYS A 11 5.56 -2.96 9.29
C CYS A 11 6.72 -2.08 8.87
N PHE A 12 6.41 -0.98 8.20
CA PHE A 12 7.35 0.09 7.88
C PHE A 12 6.74 1.41 8.31
N GLU A 13 7.55 2.30 8.84
CA GLU A 13 7.02 3.62 9.21
C GLU A 13 8.06 4.71 9.04
N ASN A 14 7.56 5.92 8.82
CA ASN A 14 8.35 7.14 8.91
C ASN A 14 7.66 8.09 9.88
N SER A 15 8.08 9.35 9.92
CA SER A 15 7.53 10.32 10.88
C SER A 15 6.05 10.64 10.64
N LYS A 16 5.54 10.40 9.43
CA LYS A 16 4.19 10.80 9.03
C LYS A 16 3.25 9.63 8.82
N TRP A 17 3.76 8.48 8.41
CA TRP A 17 2.96 7.34 7.99
C TRP A 17 3.44 6.03 8.57
N LEU A 18 2.52 5.13 8.76
CA LEU A 18 2.81 3.75 9.11
C LEU A 18 2.15 2.84 8.07
N TYR A 19 2.91 1.92 7.52
CA TYR A 19 2.40 0.86 6.65
C TYR A 19 2.49 -0.46 7.39
N ALA A 20 1.44 -1.25 7.34
CA ALA A 20 1.44 -2.59 7.92
C ALA A 20 0.74 -3.58 7.01
N LEU A 21 1.26 -4.79 6.98
CA LEU A 21 0.59 -5.94 6.39
C LEU A 21 0.03 -6.76 7.55
N VAL A 22 -1.27 -6.88 7.62
CA VAL A 22 -1.93 -7.46 8.78
C VAL A 22 -2.84 -8.61 8.38
N VAL A 23 -3.08 -9.52 9.32
CA VAL A 23 -4.02 -10.61 9.17
C VAL A 23 -5.30 -10.22 9.90
N GLY A 24 -6.39 -10.13 9.16
CA GLY A 24 -7.68 -9.81 9.71
C GLY A 24 -8.50 -11.04 10.04
N PRO A 25 -9.79 -10.85 10.30
CA PRO A 25 -10.72 -11.95 10.54
C PRO A 25 -10.75 -12.92 9.36
N GLN A 26 -11.00 -14.18 9.63
CA GLN A 26 -11.11 -15.25 8.62
C GLN A 26 -9.81 -15.45 7.84
N GLN A 27 -8.68 -15.16 8.46
CA GLN A 27 -7.33 -15.35 7.88
C GLN A 27 -7.08 -14.52 6.61
N LYS A 28 -7.79 -13.41 6.45
CA LYS A 28 -7.59 -12.53 5.30
C LYS A 28 -6.48 -11.53 5.58
N TYR A 29 -5.68 -11.22 4.57
CA TYR A 29 -4.58 -10.26 4.68
C TYR A 29 -5.00 -8.91 4.14
N TYR A 30 -4.52 -7.85 4.79
CA TYR A 30 -4.82 -6.48 4.41
C TYR A 30 -3.55 -5.64 4.43
N MET A 31 -3.46 -4.69 3.48
CA MET A 31 -2.51 -3.59 3.55
C MET A 31 -3.17 -2.45 4.29
N VAL A 32 -2.47 -1.88 5.25
CA VAL A 32 -2.98 -0.74 6.03
C VAL A 32 -1.97 0.38 5.99
N PHE A 33 -2.43 1.58 5.64
CA PHE A 33 -1.64 2.80 5.72
C PHE A 33 -2.29 3.72 6.74
N TYR A 34 -1.53 4.13 7.72
CA TYR A 34 -2.03 4.99 8.77
C TYR A 34 -1.34 6.36 8.71
N ASP A 35 -2.16 7.42 8.58
CA ASP A 35 -1.70 8.80 8.60
C ASP A 35 -1.62 9.25 10.05
N LYS A 36 -0.41 9.46 10.55
CA LYS A 36 -0.19 9.83 11.96
C LYS A 36 -0.71 11.22 12.30
N ASN A 37 -0.71 12.14 11.33
CA ASN A 37 -1.17 13.50 11.55
C ASN A 37 -2.68 13.59 11.56
N LEU A 38 -3.34 12.98 10.57
CA LEU A 38 -4.79 13.01 10.49
C LEU A 38 -5.45 11.91 11.30
N LYS A 39 -4.67 10.96 11.80
CA LYS A 39 -5.16 9.80 12.55
C LYS A 39 -6.19 9.01 11.76
N LYS A 40 -5.93 8.86 10.46
CA LYS A 40 -6.79 8.10 9.54
C LYS A 40 -6.05 6.91 8.98
N ALA A 41 -6.77 5.81 8.81
CA ALA A 41 -6.22 4.61 8.20
C ALA A 41 -6.91 4.34 6.87
N TYR A 42 -6.12 3.84 5.93
CA TYR A 42 -6.61 3.39 4.62
C TYR A 42 -6.23 1.92 4.50
N ALA A 43 -7.20 1.07 4.20
CA ALA A 43 -6.97 -0.36 4.15
C ALA A 43 -7.49 -0.94 2.84
N GLY A 44 -6.75 -1.91 2.32
CA GLY A 44 -7.15 -2.65 1.13
C GLY A 44 -6.87 -4.13 1.30
N PRO A 45 -7.80 -5.00 0.85
CA PRO A 45 -7.55 -6.43 0.89
C PRO A 45 -6.35 -6.80 0.03
N LEU A 46 -5.50 -7.69 0.52
CA LEU A 46 -4.28 -8.05 -0.19
C LEU A 46 -4.56 -8.74 -1.52
N ASP A 47 -5.66 -9.47 -1.63
CA ASP A 47 -6.02 -10.12 -2.89
C ASP A 47 -6.27 -9.12 -4.02
N ILE A 48 -6.63 -7.89 -3.71
CA ILE A 48 -6.74 -6.80 -4.68
C ILE A 48 -5.39 -6.14 -4.91
N GLU A 49 -4.51 -6.16 -3.91
CA GLU A 49 -3.22 -5.47 -3.95
C GLU A 49 -2.04 -6.39 -4.26
N LEU A 50 -2.27 -7.49 -4.96
CA LEU A 50 -1.21 -8.45 -5.27
C LEU A 50 -0.13 -7.88 -6.19
N GLY A 51 -0.47 -6.87 -6.99
CA GLY A 51 0.47 -6.28 -7.94
C GLY A 51 1.43 -5.28 -7.33
N ILE A 52 1.38 -5.06 -6.03
CA ILE A 52 2.26 -4.09 -5.38
C ILE A 52 2.81 -4.66 -4.08
N SER A 53 4.09 -4.40 -3.83
CA SER A 53 4.76 -4.84 -2.60
C SER A 53 5.60 -3.69 -2.07
N ILE A 54 5.32 -3.27 -0.85
CA ILE A 54 6.11 -2.22 -0.19
C ILE A 54 7.42 -2.85 0.28
N VAL A 55 8.54 -2.26 -0.13
CA VAL A 55 9.85 -2.85 0.16
C VAL A 55 10.72 -1.98 1.05
N ASP A 56 10.42 -0.70 1.17
CA ASP A 56 11.19 0.19 2.02
C ASP A 56 10.42 1.48 2.27
N VAL A 57 10.90 2.29 3.20
CA VAL A 57 10.30 3.57 3.55
C VAL A 57 11.39 4.59 3.86
N ASP A 58 11.17 5.85 3.45
CA ASP A 58 11.98 6.97 3.90
C ASP A 58 11.05 8.11 4.32
N GLU A 59 11.59 9.27 4.67
CA GLU A 59 10.77 10.36 5.18
C GLU A 59 9.85 11.00 4.14
N THR A 60 10.04 10.70 2.87
CA THR A 60 9.21 11.27 1.81
C THR A 60 8.15 10.32 1.29
N GLY A 61 8.19 9.06 1.65
CA GLY A 61 7.19 8.11 1.20
C GLY A 61 7.65 6.66 1.29
N PHE A 62 6.95 5.80 0.58
CA PHE A 62 7.24 4.37 0.53
C PHE A 62 7.78 3.97 -0.83
N TRP A 63 8.74 3.05 -0.82
CA TRP A 63 9.23 2.42 -2.04
C TRP A 63 8.47 1.13 -2.27
N ALA A 64 8.00 0.93 -3.48
CA ALA A 64 7.19 -0.24 -3.82
C ALA A 64 7.67 -0.87 -5.11
N LEU A 65 7.64 -2.19 -5.13
CA LEU A 65 7.86 -2.96 -6.35
C LEU A 65 6.48 -3.23 -6.94
N VAL A 66 6.30 -2.84 -8.19
CA VAL A 66 5.00 -2.92 -8.87
C VAL A 66 5.10 -3.92 -10.02
N TYR A 67 4.13 -4.83 -10.08
CA TYR A 67 4.04 -5.85 -11.11
C TYR A 67 2.82 -5.53 -11.99
N PRO A 68 3.02 -4.88 -13.16
CA PRO A 68 1.88 -4.40 -13.95
C PRO A 68 0.91 -5.49 -14.39
N MET A 69 1.42 -6.69 -14.66
CA MET A 69 0.56 -7.79 -15.14
C MET A 69 -0.39 -8.30 -14.06
N GLU A 70 -0.07 -8.07 -12.78
CA GLU A 70 -0.88 -8.50 -11.65
C GLU A 70 -1.63 -7.34 -10.99
N PHE A 71 -1.48 -6.14 -11.52
CA PHE A 71 -2.03 -4.94 -10.88
C PHE A 71 -3.51 -4.78 -11.20
N SER A 72 -4.33 -4.66 -10.14
CA SER A 72 -5.77 -4.52 -10.28
C SER A 72 -6.17 -3.05 -10.44
N GLU A 73 -7.14 -2.78 -11.29
CA GLU A 73 -7.73 -1.46 -11.40
C GLU A 73 -8.48 -1.05 -10.13
N LYS A 74 -8.76 -2.00 -9.25
CA LYS A 74 -9.39 -1.74 -7.96
C LYS A 74 -8.41 -1.37 -6.87
N SER A 75 -7.10 -1.45 -7.16
CA SER A 75 -6.07 -1.10 -6.20
C SER A 75 -6.20 0.35 -5.73
N LEU A 76 -5.86 0.58 -4.47
CA LEU A 76 -5.78 1.92 -3.90
C LEU A 76 -4.83 2.82 -4.69
N PHE A 77 -3.84 2.24 -5.35
CA PHE A 77 -2.77 2.98 -6.04
C PHE A 77 -2.98 3.10 -7.53
N TYR A 78 -4.03 2.51 -8.08
CA TYR A 78 -4.25 2.53 -9.52
C TYR A 78 -4.34 3.94 -10.09
N PRO A 79 -5.08 4.87 -9.47
CA PRO A 79 -5.21 6.21 -10.06
C PRO A 79 -3.88 6.93 -10.25
N CYS A 80 -2.92 6.74 -9.35
CA CYS A 80 -1.64 7.43 -9.46
C CYS A 80 -0.62 6.67 -10.29
N LEU A 81 -0.82 5.37 -10.52
CA LEU A 81 0.13 4.54 -11.24
C LEU A 81 -0.31 4.17 -12.66
N LYS A 82 -1.53 4.47 -13.04
CA LYS A 82 -2.09 3.97 -14.31
C LYS A 82 -1.26 4.34 -15.54
N ASP A 83 -0.69 5.55 -15.56
CA ASP A 83 0.12 5.97 -16.70
C ASP A 83 1.43 5.19 -16.78
N LYS A 84 2.05 4.94 -15.63
CA LYS A 84 3.28 4.15 -15.57
C LYS A 84 3.00 2.69 -15.95
N LEU A 85 1.86 2.16 -15.54
CA LEU A 85 1.45 0.80 -15.88
C LEU A 85 1.25 0.64 -17.38
N LYS A 86 0.65 1.64 -18.02
CA LYS A 86 0.45 1.61 -19.46
C LYS A 86 1.76 1.71 -20.23
N ALA A 87 2.71 2.48 -19.70
CA ALA A 87 4.01 2.66 -20.35
C ALA A 87 4.87 1.40 -20.25
N ASN A 88 4.71 0.60 -19.19
CA ASN A 88 5.55 -0.57 -18.93
C ASN A 88 4.69 -1.77 -18.52
N PRO A 89 3.86 -2.32 -19.43
CA PRO A 89 2.87 -3.32 -19.04
C PRO A 89 3.45 -4.70 -18.71
N ASN A 90 4.69 -4.97 -19.10
CA ASN A 90 5.25 -6.31 -18.97
C ASN A 90 6.43 -6.42 -18.00
N ASN A 91 6.90 -5.33 -17.43
CA ASN A 91 8.10 -5.34 -16.61
C ASN A 91 7.82 -4.82 -15.21
N PRO A 92 8.37 -5.47 -14.16
CA PRO A 92 8.28 -4.91 -12.80
C PRO A 92 8.95 -3.54 -12.73
N MET A 93 8.40 -2.69 -11.86
CA MET A 93 8.91 -1.34 -11.66
C MET A 93 9.13 -1.06 -10.19
N LEU A 94 10.19 -0.33 -9.86
CA LEU A 94 10.37 0.22 -8.52
C LEU A 94 9.86 1.66 -8.55
N VAL A 95 8.87 1.97 -7.73
CA VAL A 95 8.26 3.29 -7.69
C VAL A 95 8.29 3.87 -6.29
N LYS A 96 8.34 5.19 -6.20
CA LYS A 96 8.20 5.91 -4.95
C LYS A 96 6.76 6.38 -4.81
N ILE A 97 6.13 6.03 -3.70
CA ILE A 97 4.75 6.41 -3.43
C ILE A 97 4.74 7.51 -2.37
N LYS A 98 4.23 8.67 -2.74
CA LYS A 98 4.07 9.80 -1.83
C LYS A 98 2.61 9.83 -1.38
N LEU A 99 2.34 9.24 -0.22
CA LEU A 99 0.97 9.04 0.23
C LEU A 99 0.19 10.33 0.45
N ASN A 100 0.89 11.41 0.80
CA ASN A 100 0.24 12.71 0.94
C ASN A 100 -0.48 13.14 -0.33
N GLU A 101 0.14 12.87 -1.47
CA GLU A 101 -0.45 13.20 -2.77
C GLU A 101 -1.54 12.22 -3.13
N GLN A 102 -1.37 10.95 -2.76
CA GLN A 102 -2.30 9.88 -3.09
C GLN A 102 -3.63 10.03 -2.35
N PHE A 103 -3.57 10.38 -1.06
CA PHE A 103 -4.76 10.39 -0.20
C PHE A 103 -5.17 11.77 0.28
N ALA A 104 -4.57 12.82 -0.22
CA ALA A 104 -4.79 14.20 0.26
C ALA A 104 -6.03 14.85 -0.33
N LYS A 105 -7.15 14.19 -0.30
CA LYS A 105 -8.38 14.75 -0.87
C LYS A 105 -9.47 14.93 0.14
#